data_1556b33871c2a54e7d6cb01a309904c3
#
_entry.id   1556b33871c2a54e7d6cb01a309904c3
#
_cell.length_a   1.000
_cell.length_b   1.000
_cell.length_c   1.000
_cell.angle_alpha   90.00
_cell.angle_beta   90.00
_cell.angle_gamma   90.00
#
_symmetry.space_group_name_H-M   'P 1'
#
loop_
_entity.id
_entity.type
_entity.pdbx_description
1 polymer ?
#
loop_
_entity_poly.entity_id
_entity_poly.type
_entity_poly.pdbx_seq_one_letter_code
_entity_poly.pdbx_strand_id
1 'polypeptide(L)'
;MTHMALITMNYNSPTIGMHQNLTIILPEDVTFFDSSRTAKHLKSMLLLHGLSSDETTYIRYTSIERYANEHQLAIIMPNVDHSGYANMVYGHSYYDYILEIYEYVHQILPLSRKREDNFIAGHSMGGYGTIKFALTQSDKFAKAAPLSAVFEAQRLIDLDWIDFSPQAITGRDSQIKGTELDTYYLLDQAIDANVDIPELFIMCGKEDFLYHDNLQFIETLNKKGVSYKFEDGSGDHDYAYWDRAIKRAIEWFVQ
;
A
#
# COMPACT_ATOMS: atom_id res chain seq x y z
N MET A 1 -4.27 29.85 1.12
CA MET A 1 -4.28 28.75 0.15
C MET A 1 -3.17 27.80 0.55
N THR A 2 -3.46 26.56 0.69
CA THR A 2 -2.46 25.51 0.90
C THR A 2 -1.83 25.21 -0.48
N HIS A 3 -0.50 25.17 -0.53
CA HIS A 3 0.25 24.87 -1.73
C HIS A 3 0.61 23.38 -1.73
N MET A 4 0.79 22.79 -2.90
CA MET A 4 1.09 21.38 -3.07
C MET A 4 1.78 21.16 -4.42
N ALA A 5 2.76 20.28 -4.45
CA ALA A 5 3.37 19.81 -5.68
C ALA A 5 2.86 18.40 -6.02
N LEU A 6 2.38 18.23 -7.26
CA LEU A 6 2.18 16.93 -7.87
C LEU A 6 3.38 16.61 -8.75
N ILE A 7 4.12 15.56 -8.41
CA ILE A 7 5.34 15.17 -9.10
C ILE A 7 5.07 13.86 -9.85
N THR A 8 5.21 13.87 -11.17
CA THR A 8 5.29 12.65 -11.98
C THR A 8 6.75 12.36 -12.24
N MET A 9 7.21 11.21 -11.80
CA MET A 9 8.60 10.80 -11.92
C MET A 9 8.70 9.55 -12.78
N ASN A 10 9.56 9.59 -13.81
CA ASN A 10 9.96 8.41 -14.56
C ASN A 10 11.33 7.96 -14.04
N TYR A 11 11.36 6.88 -13.30
CA TYR A 11 12.53 6.39 -12.60
C TYR A 11 13.13 5.17 -13.33
N ASN A 12 14.43 5.21 -13.60
CA ASN A 12 15.16 4.06 -14.14
C ASN A 12 15.60 3.15 -12.99
N SER A 13 14.86 2.09 -12.76
CA SER A 13 15.11 1.16 -11.66
C SER A 13 16.18 0.13 -12.04
N PRO A 14 17.29 0.02 -11.32
CA PRO A 14 18.24 -1.07 -11.47
C PRO A 14 17.65 -2.43 -11.05
N THR A 15 16.69 -2.47 -10.13
CA THR A 15 16.06 -3.70 -9.63
C THR A 15 15.23 -4.40 -10.71
N ILE A 16 14.44 -3.65 -11.49
CA ILE A 16 13.63 -4.24 -12.57
C ILE A 16 14.25 -4.03 -13.96
N GLY A 17 15.37 -3.29 -14.05
CA GLY A 17 16.11 -3.09 -15.30
C GLY A 17 15.36 -2.25 -16.34
N MET A 18 14.40 -1.42 -15.93
CA MET A 18 13.59 -0.59 -16.83
C MET A 18 13.13 0.69 -16.17
N HIS A 19 12.64 1.62 -16.99
CA HIS A 19 11.95 2.81 -16.50
C HIS A 19 10.54 2.45 -16.03
N GLN A 20 10.16 2.99 -14.86
CA GLN A 20 8.81 2.88 -14.33
C GLN A 20 8.35 4.23 -13.79
N ASN A 21 7.05 4.48 -13.88
CA ASN A 21 6.47 5.70 -13.38
C ASN A 21 6.08 5.60 -11.91
N LEU A 22 6.19 6.71 -11.22
CA LEU A 22 5.56 6.91 -9.92
C LEU A 22 5.02 8.33 -9.83
N THR A 23 3.96 8.51 -9.06
CA THR A 23 3.37 9.81 -8.79
C THR A 23 3.49 10.13 -7.31
N ILE A 24 3.86 11.37 -6.98
CA ILE A 24 4.07 11.81 -5.62
C ILE A 24 3.28 13.09 -5.38
N ILE A 25 2.51 13.11 -4.30
CA ILE A 25 1.88 14.31 -3.76
C ILE A 25 2.79 14.81 -2.64
N LEU A 26 3.32 16.03 -2.80
CA LEU A 26 4.18 16.67 -1.81
C LEU A 26 3.49 17.93 -1.28
N PRO A 27 2.89 17.88 -0.08
CA PRO A 27 2.28 19.05 0.53
C PRO A 27 3.31 20.13 0.83
N GLU A 28 2.93 21.37 0.59
CA GLU A 28 3.73 22.56 0.88
C GLU A 28 2.96 23.45 1.84
N ASP A 29 3.60 23.92 2.89
CA ASP A 29 2.98 24.90 3.78
C ASP A 29 3.22 26.35 3.25
N VAL A 30 2.48 27.30 3.83
CA VAL A 30 2.56 28.71 3.45
C VAL A 30 3.94 29.33 3.65
N THR A 31 4.81 28.69 4.42
CA THR A 31 6.17 29.14 4.71
C THR A 31 7.21 28.53 3.78
N PHE A 32 6.80 27.75 2.79
CA PHE A 32 7.72 27.01 1.91
C PHE A 32 8.79 27.91 1.27
N PHE A 33 8.43 29.12 0.90
CA PHE A 33 9.34 30.10 0.30
C PHE A 33 9.99 31.04 1.30
N ASP A 34 9.79 30.85 2.61
CA ASP A 34 10.44 31.65 3.65
C ASP A 34 11.89 31.18 3.82
N SER A 35 12.83 32.10 3.61
CA SER A 35 14.28 31.83 3.74
C SER A 35 14.72 31.49 5.16
N SER A 36 13.90 31.82 6.17
CA SER A 36 14.13 31.48 7.59
C SER A 36 13.61 30.11 7.99
N ARG A 37 12.91 29.40 7.07
CA ARG A 37 12.31 28.10 7.34
C ARG A 37 13.38 27.05 7.66
N THR A 38 13.22 26.39 8.79
CA THR A 38 13.92 25.14 9.04
C THR A 38 13.20 24.01 8.27
N ALA A 39 13.92 23.29 7.41
CA ALA A 39 13.36 22.19 6.65
C ALA A 39 12.70 21.18 7.61
N LYS A 40 11.38 21.00 7.49
CA LYS A 40 10.64 20.02 8.25
C LYS A 40 10.45 18.77 7.38
N HIS A 41 10.85 17.62 7.91
CA HIS A 41 10.58 16.36 7.24
C HIS A 41 9.09 16.01 7.37
N LEU A 42 8.47 15.66 6.26
CA LEU A 42 7.06 15.27 6.18
C LEU A 42 6.87 13.82 6.58
N LYS A 43 5.74 13.52 7.21
CA LYS A 43 5.22 12.14 7.28
C LYS A 43 4.88 11.68 5.88
N SER A 44 4.98 10.37 5.62
CA SER A 44 4.68 9.82 4.30
C SER A 44 3.81 8.58 4.35
N MET A 45 3.07 8.38 3.27
CA MET A 45 2.29 7.18 3.00
C MET A 45 2.69 6.60 1.66
N LEU A 46 3.07 5.32 1.65
CA LEU A 46 3.16 4.52 0.44
C LEU A 46 1.75 4.02 0.10
N LEU A 47 1.21 4.42 -1.06
CA LEU A 47 -0.15 4.11 -1.49
C LEU A 47 -0.14 3.18 -2.71
N LEU A 48 -0.62 1.97 -2.52
CA LEU A 48 -0.52 0.86 -3.46
C LEU A 48 -1.81 0.69 -4.27
N HIS A 49 -1.69 0.64 -5.60
CA HIS A 49 -2.82 0.49 -6.50
C HIS A 49 -3.35 -0.95 -6.59
N GLY A 50 -4.59 -1.12 -7.03
CA GLY A 50 -5.21 -2.41 -7.30
C GLY A 50 -4.84 -3.00 -8.67
N LEU A 51 -5.32 -4.22 -8.96
CA LEU A 51 -5.19 -4.83 -10.28
C LEU A 51 -5.86 -3.94 -11.33
N SER A 52 -5.30 -3.87 -12.53
CA SER A 52 -5.76 -2.99 -13.64
C SER A 52 -5.76 -1.48 -13.34
N SER A 53 -5.09 -1.07 -12.27
CA SER A 53 -4.83 0.32 -11.92
C SER A 53 -3.35 0.67 -12.13
N ASP A 54 -3.00 1.94 -11.92
CA ASP A 54 -1.64 2.47 -12.02
C ASP A 54 -1.39 3.56 -10.97
N GLU A 55 -0.24 4.22 -11.04
CA GLU A 55 0.18 5.31 -10.16
C GLU A 55 -0.70 6.56 -10.23
N THR A 56 -1.61 6.66 -11.21
CA THR A 56 -2.46 7.84 -11.43
C THR A 56 -3.90 7.67 -10.92
N THR A 57 -4.33 6.44 -10.67
CA THR A 57 -5.75 6.13 -10.47
C THR A 57 -6.34 6.76 -9.22
N TYR A 58 -5.60 6.83 -8.12
CA TYR A 58 -6.09 7.53 -6.93
C TYR A 58 -6.31 9.02 -7.15
N ILE A 59 -5.46 9.69 -7.92
CA ILE A 59 -5.63 11.12 -8.26
C ILE A 59 -6.88 11.32 -9.12
N ARG A 60 -7.14 10.41 -10.06
CA ARG A 60 -8.24 10.53 -11.02
C ARG A 60 -9.61 10.23 -10.44
N TYR A 61 -9.68 9.36 -9.44
CA TYR A 61 -10.95 8.82 -8.94
C TYR A 61 -11.24 9.17 -7.47
N THR A 62 -10.34 9.87 -6.79
CA THR A 62 -10.52 10.26 -5.39
C THR A 62 -10.12 11.70 -5.13
N SER A 63 -10.36 12.18 -3.93
CA SER A 63 -9.89 13.51 -3.48
C SER A 63 -8.54 13.43 -2.76
N ILE A 64 -7.68 12.48 -3.12
CA ILE A 64 -6.44 12.16 -2.41
C ILE A 64 -5.50 13.36 -2.23
N GLU A 65 -5.38 14.23 -3.24
CA GLU A 65 -4.55 15.44 -3.18
C GLU A 65 -5.04 16.39 -2.07
N ARG A 66 -6.35 16.58 -1.97
CA ARG A 66 -6.93 17.41 -0.92
C ARG A 66 -6.68 16.81 0.46
N TYR A 67 -6.87 15.49 0.62
CA TYR A 67 -6.63 14.82 1.91
C TYR A 67 -5.17 14.90 2.32
N ALA A 68 -4.25 14.68 1.39
CA ALA A 68 -2.81 14.80 1.60
C ALA A 68 -2.43 16.19 2.12
N ASN A 69 -2.99 17.22 1.49
CA ASN A 69 -2.70 18.61 1.81
C ASN A 69 -3.31 19.05 3.14
N GLU A 70 -4.56 18.68 3.43
CA GLU A 70 -5.23 18.97 4.70
C GLU A 70 -4.45 18.38 5.89
N HIS A 71 -3.79 17.24 5.71
CA HIS A 71 -3.07 16.53 6.76
C HIS A 71 -1.54 16.65 6.66
N GLN A 72 -1.02 17.43 5.71
CA GLN A 72 0.42 17.62 5.49
C GLN A 72 1.17 16.28 5.39
N LEU A 73 0.57 15.31 4.66
CA LEU A 73 1.06 13.97 4.44
C LEU A 73 1.56 13.82 3.00
N ALA A 74 2.83 13.49 2.80
CA ALA A 74 3.34 13.13 1.49
C ALA A 74 2.80 11.75 1.07
N ILE A 75 2.41 11.60 -0.20
CA ILE A 75 1.88 10.33 -0.70
C ILE A 75 2.71 9.87 -1.90
N ILE A 76 3.21 8.65 -1.84
CA ILE A 76 4.02 8.01 -2.86
C ILE A 76 3.19 6.90 -3.52
N MET A 77 2.93 7.01 -4.81
CA MET A 77 2.11 6.07 -5.60
C MET A 77 2.98 5.46 -6.71
N PRO A 78 3.61 4.30 -6.48
CA PRO A 78 4.36 3.60 -7.52
C PRO A 78 3.43 2.80 -8.43
N ASN A 79 3.90 2.51 -9.67
CA ASN A 79 3.28 1.55 -10.55
C ASN A 79 4.03 0.21 -10.46
N VAL A 80 3.29 -0.87 -10.33
CA VAL A 80 3.84 -2.25 -10.26
C VAL A 80 3.15 -3.22 -11.23
N ASP A 81 2.46 -2.70 -12.22
CA ASP A 81 1.70 -3.51 -13.19
C ASP A 81 0.79 -4.57 -12.50
N HIS A 82 0.68 -5.74 -13.06
CA HIS A 82 -0.11 -6.87 -12.53
C HIS A 82 0.74 -7.86 -11.71
N SER A 83 1.71 -7.35 -10.93
CA SER A 83 2.74 -8.17 -10.27
C SER A 83 2.30 -8.86 -8.97
N GLY A 84 1.15 -8.48 -8.40
CA GLY A 84 0.80 -8.89 -7.04
C GLY A 84 1.83 -8.42 -5.99
N TYR A 85 2.56 -7.34 -6.25
CA TYR A 85 3.63 -6.87 -5.34
C TYR A 85 4.63 -7.98 -4.98
N ALA A 86 4.96 -8.82 -5.96
CA ALA A 86 5.83 -9.97 -5.80
C ALA A 86 7.11 -9.85 -6.63
N ASN A 87 8.14 -10.57 -6.23
CA ASN A 87 9.24 -10.90 -7.13
C ASN A 87 8.74 -12.03 -8.03
N MET A 88 8.40 -11.70 -9.28
CA MET A 88 7.73 -12.63 -10.18
C MET A 88 8.71 -13.71 -10.67
N VAL A 89 8.23 -14.95 -10.78
CA VAL A 89 9.04 -16.05 -11.34
C VAL A 89 9.33 -15.82 -12.82
N TYR A 90 8.34 -15.33 -13.58
CA TYR A 90 8.48 -14.97 -14.99
C TYR A 90 8.07 -13.49 -15.17
N GLY A 91 8.94 -12.58 -14.70
CA GLY A 91 8.68 -11.15 -14.75
C GLY A 91 9.74 -10.38 -13.99
N HIS A 92 9.35 -9.24 -13.44
CA HIS A 92 10.26 -8.36 -12.71
C HIS A 92 10.12 -8.54 -11.19
N SER A 93 11.14 -8.12 -10.45
CA SER A 93 11.19 -8.16 -8.98
C SER A 93 10.47 -6.95 -8.37
N TYR A 94 9.14 -6.91 -8.46
CA TYR A 94 8.37 -5.74 -8.01
C TYR A 94 8.30 -5.58 -6.49
N TYR A 95 8.46 -6.65 -5.71
CA TYR A 95 8.61 -6.51 -4.26
C TYR A 95 9.87 -5.71 -3.92
N ASP A 96 11.01 -6.10 -4.48
CA ASP A 96 12.28 -5.41 -4.27
C ASP A 96 12.25 -3.99 -4.87
N TYR A 97 11.57 -3.79 -6.00
CA TYR A 97 11.36 -2.48 -6.60
C TYR A 97 10.63 -1.51 -5.66
N ILE A 98 9.60 -1.95 -4.96
CA ILE A 98 8.91 -1.11 -3.98
C ILE A 98 9.84 -0.69 -2.85
N LEU A 99 10.70 -1.59 -2.37
CA LEU A 99 11.70 -1.26 -1.36
C LEU A 99 12.75 -0.27 -1.89
N GLU A 100 13.17 -0.45 -3.13
CA GLU A 100 14.07 0.49 -3.83
C GLU A 100 13.42 1.88 -3.94
N ILE A 101 12.16 1.98 -4.36
CA ILE A 101 11.43 3.25 -4.45
C ILE A 101 11.29 3.90 -3.07
N TYR A 102 10.95 3.13 -2.03
CA TYR A 102 10.88 3.64 -0.67
C TYR A 102 12.20 4.32 -0.26
N GLU A 103 13.31 3.63 -0.41
CA GLU A 103 14.64 4.18 -0.06
C GLU A 103 15.00 5.40 -0.92
N TYR A 104 14.74 5.32 -2.23
CA TYR A 104 15.07 6.37 -3.18
C TYR A 104 14.32 7.68 -2.88
N VAL A 105 13.00 7.63 -2.68
CA VAL A 105 12.21 8.84 -2.42
C VAL A 105 12.55 9.45 -1.07
N HIS A 106 12.88 8.65 -0.05
CA HIS A 106 13.33 9.14 1.25
C HIS A 106 14.74 9.74 1.21
N GLN A 107 15.51 9.45 0.18
CA GLN A 107 16.82 10.07 -0.02
C GLN A 107 16.74 11.44 -0.71
N ILE A 108 15.82 11.58 -1.67
CA ILE A 108 15.76 12.79 -2.52
C ILE A 108 14.70 13.80 -2.10
N LEU A 109 13.70 13.40 -1.31
CA LEU A 109 12.62 14.27 -0.85
C LEU A 109 12.71 14.52 0.66
N PRO A 110 12.11 15.62 1.16
CA PRO A 110 12.15 15.98 2.58
C PRO A 110 11.19 15.10 3.41
N LEU A 111 11.36 13.78 3.36
CA LEU A 111 10.53 12.81 4.08
C LEU A 111 11.22 12.36 5.38
N SER A 112 10.42 12.10 6.41
CA SER A 112 10.91 11.52 7.66
C SER A 112 11.27 10.05 7.47
N ARG A 113 12.45 9.65 7.98
CA ARG A 113 12.86 8.23 7.99
C ARG A 113 12.47 7.49 9.27
N LYS A 114 11.78 8.16 10.19
CA LYS A 114 11.32 7.53 11.41
C LYS A 114 10.12 6.64 11.13
N ARG A 115 10.11 5.44 11.70
CA ARG A 115 9.01 4.49 11.54
C ARG A 115 7.64 5.11 11.85
N GLU A 116 7.55 5.87 12.95
CA GLU A 116 6.32 6.52 13.42
C GLU A 116 5.73 7.55 12.46
N ASP A 117 6.51 7.99 11.48
CA ASP A 117 6.09 8.96 10.46
C ASP A 117 5.79 8.33 9.10
N ASN A 118 5.90 6.99 8.99
CA ASN A 118 5.74 6.28 7.73
C ASN A 118 4.60 5.27 7.79
N PHE A 119 3.73 5.32 6.78
CA PHE A 119 2.50 4.54 6.70
C PHE A 119 2.40 3.84 5.36
N ILE A 120 1.55 2.80 5.29
CA ILE A 120 1.27 2.09 4.05
C ILE A 120 -0.22 1.82 3.92
N ALA A 121 -0.77 2.03 2.73
CA ALA A 121 -2.16 1.72 2.41
C ALA A 121 -2.29 1.24 0.96
N GLY A 122 -3.39 0.61 0.63
CA GLY A 122 -3.72 0.20 -0.73
C GLY A 122 -5.03 -0.55 -0.79
N HIS A 123 -5.62 -0.61 -1.99
CA HIS A 123 -6.89 -1.31 -2.19
C HIS A 123 -6.71 -2.59 -3.02
N SER A 124 -7.57 -3.58 -2.82
CA SER A 124 -7.60 -4.82 -3.62
C SER A 124 -6.23 -5.53 -3.64
N MET A 125 -5.62 -5.70 -4.80
CA MET A 125 -4.22 -6.16 -4.94
C MET A 125 -3.25 -5.27 -4.14
N GLY A 126 -3.46 -3.94 -4.09
CA GLY A 126 -2.68 -3.03 -3.25
C GLY A 126 -2.92 -3.25 -1.76
N GLY A 127 -4.12 -3.69 -1.36
CA GLY A 127 -4.43 -4.13 0.00
C GLY A 127 -3.65 -5.39 0.39
N TYR A 128 -3.54 -6.34 -0.54
CA TYR A 128 -2.64 -7.50 -0.40
C TYR A 128 -1.18 -7.06 -0.23
N GLY A 129 -0.70 -6.15 -1.09
CA GLY A 129 0.64 -5.57 -0.96
C GLY A 129 0.83 -4.89 0.40
N THR A 130 -0.17 -4.13 0.85
CA THR A 130 -0.14 -3.43 2.13
C THR A 130 0.13 -4.37 3.30
N ILE A 131 -0.64 -5.47 3.42
CA ILE A 131 -0.42 -6.44 4.51
C ILE A 131 0.90 -7.20 4.35
N LYS A 132 1.28 -7.56 3.12
CA LYS A 132 2.57 -8.20 2.85
C LYS A 132 3.73 -7.35 3.34
N PHE A 133 3.79 -6.06 2.96
CA PHE A 133 4.84 -5.16 3.43
C PHE A 133 4.76 -4.87 4.93
N ALA A 134 3.56 -4.73 5.50
CA ALA A 134 3.40 -4.54 6.94
C ALA A 134 4.00 -5.69 7.76
N LEU A 135 3.87 -6.93 7.29
CA LEU A 135 4.39 -8.11 7.96
C LEU A 135 5.87 -8.37 7.72
N THR A 136 6.38 -8.00 6.54
CA THR A 136 7.77 -8.31 6.12
C THR A 136 8.74 -7.12 6.25
N GLN A 137 8.23 -5.90 6.38
CA GLN A 137 8.99 -4.64 6.49
C GLN A 137 8.44 -3.78 7.64
N SER A 138 8.14 -4.41 8.75
CA SER A 138 7.52 -3.77 9.92
C SER A 138 8.36 -2.66 10.55
N ASP A 139 9.68 -2.69 10.34
CA ASP A 139 10.62 -1.66 10.77
C ASP A 139 10.46 -0.33 10.02
N LYS A 140 9.82 -0.35 8.85
CA LYS A 140 9.60 0.83 8.01
C LYS A 140 8.28 1.54 8.32
N PHE A 141 7.25 0.83 8.73
CA PHE A 141 5.88 1.37 8.84
C PHE A 141 5.35 1.26 10.27
N ALA A 142 4.77 2.35 10.79
CA ALA A 142 4.07 2.33 12.08
C ALA A 142 2.63 1.85 11.97
N LYS A 143 1.97 2.17 10.85
CA LYS A 143 0.55 1.88 10.63
C LYS A 143 0.31 1.40 9.20
N ALA A 144 -0.63 0.49 9.01
CA ALA A 144 -1.01 -0.07 7.73
C ALA A 144 -2.53 -0.13 7.56
N ALA A 145 -3.03 0.31 6.40
CA ALA A 145 -4.46 0.32 6.10
C ALA A 145 -4.77 -0.44 4.79
N PRO A 146 -4.97 -1.77 4.85
CA PRO A 146 -5.48 -2.54 3.72
C PRO A 146 -6.98 -2.26 3.51
N LEU A 147 -7.36 -1.88 2.28
CA LEU A 147 -8.72 -1.53 1.86
C LEU A 147 -9.24 -2.60 0.90
N SER A 148 -10.40 -3.22 1.18
CA SER A 148 -10.95 -4.28 0.32
C SER A 148 -9.86 -5.26 -0.13
N ALA A 149 -9.05 -5.71 0.83
CA ALA A 149 -7.81 -6.42 0.51
C ALA A 149 -8.06 -7.87 0.09
N VAL A 150 -7.22 -8.37 -0.81
CA VAL A 150 -7.12 -9.79 -1.13
C VAL A 150 -6.22 -10.45 -0.08
N PHE A 151 -6.79 -10.96 1.01
CA PHE A 151 -5.99 -11.65 2.03
C PHE A 151 -5.71 -13.12 1.64
N GLU A 152 -6.62 -13.75 0.93
CA GLU A 152 -6.39 -15.10 0.38
C GLU A 152 -5.74 -14.97 -1.00
N ALA A 153 -4.41 -15.07 -1.06
CA ALA A 153 -3.64 -14.87 -2.29
C ALA A 153 -4.03 -15.84 -3.43
N GLN A 154 -4.65 -17.00 -3.09
CA GLN A 154 -5.18 -17.92 -4.10
C GLN A 154 -6.23 -17.25 -5.00
N ARG A 155 -6.97 -16.27 -4.48
CA ARG A 155 -7.94 -15.52 -5.29
C ARG A 155 -7.30 -14.70 -6.41
N LEU A 156 -6.07 -14.19 -6.23
CA LEU A 156 -5.34 -13.53 -7.31
C LEU A 156 -4.97 -14.52 -8.42
N ILE A 157 -4.73 -15.79 -8.05
CA ILE A 157 -4.37 -16.84 -8.99
C ILE A 157 -5.61 -17.37 -9.74
N ASP A 158 -6.74 -17.44 -9.07
CA ASP A 158 -7.99 -17.96 -9.62
C ASP A 158 -8.74 -16.93 -10.48
N LEU A 159 -8.24 -15.68 -10.56
CA LEU A 159 -8.83 -14.66 -11.42
C LEU A 159 -8.64 -15.02 -12.90
N ASP A 160 -9.75 -15.24 -13.59
CA ASP A 160 -9.82 -15.31 -15.04
C ASP A 160 -9.96 -13.89 -15.60
N TRP A 161 -8.84 -13.18 -15.68
CA TRP A 161 -8.80 -11.80 -16.13
C TRP A 161 -8.06 -11.69 -17.45
N ILE A 162 -8.56 -10.87 -18.36
CA ILE A 162 -7.93 -10.64 -19.67
C ILE A 162 -6.49 -10.14 -19.46
N ASP A 163 -5.54 -10.78 -20.12
CA ASP A 163 -4.11 -10.45 -20.09
C ASP A 163 -3.41 -10.56 -18.72
N PHE A 164 -4.05 -11.17 -17.73
CA PHE A 164 -3.43 -11.50 -16.45
C PHE A 164 -3.01 -12.98 -16.41
N SER A 165 -1.72 -13.22 -16.20
CA SER A 165 -1.17 -14.57 -16.05
C SER A 165 -0.64 -14.78 -14.64
N PRO A 166 -1.42 -15.42 -13.75
CA PRO A 166 -0.98 -15.73 -12.39
C PRO A 166 0.32 -16.52 -12.35
N GLN A 167 0.57 -17.40 -13.34
CA GLN A 167 1.79 -18.18 -13.44
C GLN A 167 3.04 -17.31 -13.64
N ALA A 168 2.89 -16.08 -14.13
CA ALA A 168 4.00 -15.14 -14.17
C ALA A 168 4.51 -14.81 -12.78
N ILE A 169 3.62 -14.74 -11.79
CA ILE A 169 3.96 -14.48 -10.39
C ILE A 169 4.49 -15.75 -9.71
N THR A 170 3.75 -16.86 -9.80
CA THR A 170 3.96 -18.07 -8.99
C THR A 170 4.86 -19.13 -9.63
N GLY A 171 5.12 -19.02 -10.93
CA GLY A 171 5.70 -20.11 -11.70
C GLY A 171 4.65 -21.18 -12.08
N ARG A 172 5.13 -22.27 -12.69
CA ARG A 172 4.26 -23.34 -13.22
C ARG A 172 3.50 -24.11 -12.16
N ASP A 173 4.07 -24.23 -10.97
CA ASP A 173 3.50 -25.05 -9.90
C ASP A 173 2.39 -24.33 -9.13
N SER A 174 2.22 -23.02 -9.37
CA SER A 174 1.19 -22.15 -8.76
C SER A 174 1.05 -22.33 -7.24
N GLN A 175 2.15 -22.67 -6.56
CA GLN A 175 2.15 -22.88 -5.12
C GLN A 175 2.18 -21.53 -4.41
N ILE A 176 1.20 -21.30 -3.54
CA ILE A 176 1.11 -20.10 -2.71
C ILE A 176 1.29 -20.47 -1.24
N LYS A 177 0.57 -21.48 -0.78
CA LYS A 177 0.52 -21.84 0.63
C LYS A 177 1.91 -22.12 1.20
N GLY A 178 2.25 -21.41 2.28
CA GLY A 178 3.54 -21.54 2.95
C GLY A 178 4.69 -20.85 2.22
N THR A 179 4.39 -19.94 1.30
CA THR A 179 5.39 -19.13 0.57
C THR A 179 5.29 -17.65 0.96
N GLU A 180 6.18 -16.82 0.44
CA GLU A 180 6.14 -15.36 0.60
C GLU A 180 4.91 -14.67 -0.02
N LEU A 181 4.10 -15.42 -0.77
CA LEU A 181 2.83 -14.95 -1.33
C LEU A 181 1.64 -15.18 -0.39
N ASP A 182 1.79 -16.04 0.61
CA ASP A 182 0.74 -16.42 1.55
C ASP A 182 0.72 -15.48 2.76
N THR A 183 -0.27 -14.59 2.83
CA THR A 183 -0.40 -13.60 3.90
C THR A 183 -0.61 -14.25 5.28
N TYR A 184 -1.27 -15.39 5.34
CA TYR A 184 -1.45 -16.15 6.59
C TYR A 184 -0.14 -16.75 7.07
N TYR A 185 0.66 -17.27 6.16
CA TYR A 185 2.01 -17.76 6.47
C TYR A 185 2.91 -16.61 6.93
N LEU A 186 2.88 -15.46 6.24
CA LEU A 186 3.66 -14.28 6.64
C LEU A 186 3.24 -13.76 8.02
N LEU A 187 1.94 -13.82 8.34
CA LEU A 187 1.44 -13.47 9.67
C LEU A 187 2.00 -14.41 10.74
N ASP A 188 2.02 -15.72 10.47
CA ASP A 188 2.60 -16.70 11.38
C ASP A 188 4.10 -16.45 11.60
N GLN A 189 4.84 -16.20 10.52
CA GLN A 189 6.26 -15.89 10.59
C GLN A 189 6.54 -14.60 11.40
N ALA A 190 5.72 -13.57 11.23
CA ALA A 190 5.87 -12.33 11.97
C ALA A 190 5.61 -12.51 13.47
N ILE A 191 4.61 -13.32 13.84
CA ILE A 191 4.29 -13.64 15.24
C ILE A 191 5.41 -14.49 15.85
N ASP A 192 5.85 -15.56 15.18
CA ASP A 192 6.89 -16.46 15.66
C ASP A 192 8.23 -15.74 15.86
N ALA A 193 8.53 -14.78 15.00
CA ALA A 193 9.71 -13.91 15.11
C ALA A 193 9.54 -12.75 16.11
N ASN A 194 8.37 -12.63 16.75
CA ASN A 194 8.03 -11.54 17.66
C ASN A 194 8.26 -10.15 17.04
N VAL A 195 7.85 -10.00 15.78
CA VAL A 195 7.95 -8.74 15.03
C VAL A 195 6.99 -7.71 15.62
N ASP A 196 7.42 -6.45 15.72
CA ASP A 196 6.55 -5.32 16.06
C ASP A 196 5.66 -4.98 14.84
N ILE A 197 4.56 -5.74 14.71
CA ILE A 197 3.61 -5.58 13.61
C ILE A 197 3.02 -4.17 13.65
N PRO A 198 2.98 -3.43 12.52
CA PRO A 198 2.32 -2.13 12.45
C PRO A 198 0.87 -2.19 12.94
N GLU A 199 0.37 -1.10 13.50
CA GLU A 199 -1.05 -0.99 13.78
C GLU A 199 -1.87 -1.19 12.49
N LEU A 200 -2.89 -2.03 12.54
CA LEU A 200 -3.70 -2.38 11.37
C LEU A 200 -5.06 -1.68 11.41
N PHE A 201 -5.45 -1.03 10.33
CA PHE A 201 -6.80 -0.53 10.11
C PHE A 201 -7.38 -1.13 8.83
N ILE A 202 -8.14 -2.20 8.97
CA ILE A 202 -8.75 -2.94 7.86
C ILE A 202 -10.10 -2.32 7.54
N MET A 203 -10.37 -2.05 6.26
CA MET A 203 -11.65 -1.52 5.80
C MET A 203 -12.15 -2.29 4.58
N CYS A 204 -13.45 -2.63 4.55
CA CYS A 204 -14.08 -3.29 3.42
C CYS A 204 -15.58 -2.95 3.33
N GLY A 205 -16.07 -2.70 2.13
CA GLY A 205 -17.50 -2.52 1.87
C GLY A 205 -18.28 -3.82 2.07
N LYS A 206 -19.51 -3.75 2.55
CA LYS A 206 -20.35 -4.94 2.83
C LYS A 206 -20.83 -5.63 1.53
N GLU A 207 -20.93 -4.87 0.47
CA GLU A 207 -21.34 -5.34 -0.86
C GLU A 207 -20.13 -5.81 -1.69
N ASP A 208 -18.90 -5.59 -1.20
CA ASP A 208 -17.65 -5.99 -1.86
C ASP A 208 -17.51 -7.52 -1.91
N PHE A 209 -17.18 -8.07 -3.07
CA PHE A 209 -16.98 -9.51 -3.24
C PHE A 209 -15.84 -10.10 -2.39
N LEU A 210 -14.92 -9.26 -1.89
CA LEU A 210 -13.87 -9.64 -0.95
C LEU A 210 -14.26 -9.47 0.53
N TYR A 211 -15.51 -9.08 0.82
CA TYR A 211 -15.92 -8.83 2.20
C TYR A 211 -15.71 -10.04 3.11
N HIS A 212 -16.09 -11.25 2.63
CA HIS A 212 -15.89 -12.47 3.40
C HIS A 212 -14.42 -12.82 3.63
N ASP A 213 -13.53 -12.56 2.66
CA ASP A 213 -12.08 -12.74 2.82
C ASP A 213 -11.54 -11.83 3.91
N ASN A 214 -12.00 -10.59 3.93
CA ASN A 214 -11.60 -9.63 4.96
C ASN A 214 -12.05 -10.10 6.35
N LEU A 215 -13.28 -10.62 6.49
CA LEU A 215 -13.77 -11.18 7.75
C LEU A 215 -12.97 -12.42 8.20
N GLN A 216 -12.58 -13.31 7.28
CA GLN A 216 -11.77 -14.49 7.60
C GLN A 216 -10.38 -14.12 8.11
N PHE A 217 -9.75 -13.09 7.52
CA PHE A 217 -8.46 -12.61 8.00
C PHE A 217 -8.59 -11.98 9.38
N ILE A 218 -9.64 -11.17 9.63
CA ILE A 218 -9.97 -10.61 10.94
C ILE A 218 -10.18 -11.69 11.99
N GLU A 219 -10.90 -12.77 11.66
CA GLU A 219 -11.06 -13.92 12.57
C GLU A 219 -9.70 -14.56 12.89
N THR A 220 -8.79 -14.62 11.91
CA THR A 220 -7.44 -15.14 12.12
C THR A 220 -6.63 -14.24 13.04
N LEU A 221 -6.69 -12.91 12.86
CA LEU A 221 -6.03 -11.95 13.77
C LEU A 221 -6.54 -12.12 15.21
N ASN A 222 -7.86 -12.27 15.39
CA ASN A 222 -8.45 -12.52 16.70
C ASN A 222 -7.93 -13.81 17.35
N LYS A 223 -7.88 -14.93 16.59
CA LYS A 223 -7.37 -16.22 17.08
C LYS A 223 -5.91 -16.14 17.48
N LYS A 224 -5.13 -15.29 16.83
CA LYS A 224 -3.69 -15.10 17.08
C LYS A 224 -3.37 -13.98 18.07
N GLY A 225 -4.38 -13.24 18.54
CA GLY A 225 -4.21 -12.15 19.51
C GLY A 225 -3.54 -10.90 18.93
N VAL A 226 -3.59 -10.72 17.61
CA VAL A 226 -3.06 -9.52 16.93
C VAL A 226 -4.11 -8.42 16.96
N SER A 227 -3.73 -7.25 17.45
CA SER A 227 -4.63 -6.08 17.53
C SER A 227 -4.85 -5.46 16.16
N TYR A 228 -6.07 -5.02 15.90
CA TYR A 228 -6.45 -4.31 14.68
C TYR A 228 -7.64 -3.38 14.94
N LYS A 229 -7.86 -2.43 14.06
CA LYS A 229 -9.11 -1.69 13.90
C LYS A 229 -9.81 -2.21 12.65
N PHE A 230 -11.13 -2.39 12.72
CA PHE A 230 -11.95 -2.74 11.56
C PHE A 230 -13.09 -1.75 11.40
N GLU A 231 -13.33 -1.33 10.17
CA GLU A 231 -14.48 -0.50 9.82
C GLU A 231 -15.11 -1.03 8.54
N ASP A 232 -16.39 -1.34 8.58
CA ASP A 232 -17.18 -1.72 7.42
C ASP A 232 -18.33 -0.73 7.20
N GLY A 233 -18.99 -0.84 6.07
CA GLY A 233 -20.14 -0.01 5.75
C GLY A 233 -20.66 -0.33 4.35
N SER A 234 -21.71 0.36 3.91
CA SER A 234 -22.20 0.20 2.54
C SER A 234 -21.14 0.66 1.54
N GLY A 235 -20.88 -0.17 0.55
CA GLY A 235 -19.94 0.06 -0.55
C GLY A 235 -19.53 -1.22 -1.24
N ASP A 236 -19.24 -1.09 -2.51
CA ASP A 236 -18.79 -2.17 -3.38
C ASP A 236 -17.28 -2.08 -3.63
N HIS A 237 -16.73 -2.92 -4.49
CA HIS A 237 -15.33 -2.95 -4.89
C HIS A 237 -15.02 -1.83 -5.89
N ASP A 238 -15.15 -0.58 -5.47
CA ASP A 238 -15.04 0.58 -6.33
C ASP A 238 -14.40 1.81 -5.66
N TYR A 239 -14.05 2.80 -6.47
CA TYR A 239 -13.47 4.06 -5.99
C TYR A 239 -14.45 4.94 -5.21
N ALA A 240 -15.76 4.73 -5.30
CA ALA A 240 -16.72 5.45 -4.46
C ALA A 240 -16.59 5.01 -2.99
N TYR A 241 -16.29 3.73 -2.75
CA TYR A 241 -15.94 3.24 -1.42
C TYR A 241 -14.51 3.65 -1.03
N TRP A 242 -13.53 3.43 -1.90
CA TRP A 242 -12.11 3.66 -1.57
C TRP A 242 -11.74 5.12 -1.36
N ASP A 243 -12.46 6.09 -1.96
CA ASP A 243 -12.27 7.52 -1.64
C ASP A 243 -12.60 7.82 -0.18
N ARG A 244 -13.70 7.25 0.34
CA ARG A 244 -14.07 7.38 1.75
C ARG A 244 -13.09 6.64 2.67
N ALA A 245 -12.72 5.42 2.29
CA ALA A 245 -11.84 4.58 3.08
C ALA A 245 -10.43 5.16 3.19
N ILE A 246 -9.85 5.67 2.09
CA ILE A 246 -8.52 6.27 2.13
C ILE A 246 -8.50 7.58 2.93
N LYS A 247 -9.58 8.36 2.89
CA LYS A 247 -9.74 9.52 3.77
C LYS A 247 -9.68 9.11 5.24
N ARG A 248 -10.44 8.08 5.63
CA ARG A 248 -10.45 7.53 6.98
C ARG A 248 -9.10 7.00 7.42
N ALA A 249 -8.37 6.34 6.50
CA ALA A 249 -7.00 5.87 6.74
C ALA A 249 -6.06 7.05 7.04
N ILE A 250 -6.08 8.10 6.21
CA ILE A 250 -5.23 9.29 6.38
C ILE A 250 -5.52 9.98 7.71
N GLU A 251 -6.80 10.20 8.05
CA GLU A 251 -7.20 10.78 9.32
C GLU A 251 -6.65 9.99 10.53
N TRP A 252 -6.64 8.66 10.42
CA TRP A 252 -6.11 7.78 11.47
C TRP A 252 -4.58 7.74 11.50
N PHE A 253 -3.91 7.81 10.37
CA PHE A 253 -2.44 7.79 10.29
C PHE A 253 -1.80 8.97 11.02
N VAL A 254 -2.41 10.14 10.94
CA VAL A 254 -1.82 11.38 11.47
C VAL A 254 -2.20 11.67 12.94
N GLN A 255 -3.07 10.85 13.52
CA GLN A 255 -3.36 10.88 14.96
C GLN A 255 -2.17 10.35 15.76
#